data_c88542bc2b41918741a1a73c2fe5c06c
#
_entry.id   c88542bc2b41918741a1a73c2fe5c06c
#
_cell.length_a   1.000
_cell.length_b   1.000
_cell.length_c   1.000
_cell.angle_alpha   90.00
_cell.angle_beta   90.00
_cell.angle_gamma   90.00
#
_symmetry.space_group_name_H-M   'P 1'
#
loop_
_entity.id
_entity.type
_entity.pdbx_description
1 polymer ?
#
loop_
_entity_poly.entity_id
_entity_poly.type
_entity_poly.pdbx_seq_one_letter_code
_entity_poly.pdbx_strand_id
1 'polypeptide(L)'
;MRRAVFLGFVLLSGCGSDPATETPVQQQDDALSFHFEADVGAGQEVLRCAFIQMPADRGAMHVGSIDHVYTAGSHHFLVYRTGLSSIPKGAPTALTDCDETGWMSKVRGVAYAAQDPKGQFLLPDGVAQSFDPNEVLLVQAHYLNGSAQDLHATIDFSMHLLDADKPVTEAGVLFFFNPAIYIDPQAASTAELTCPVPTDVHLAFAASHMHKRAVGFRAESSDAAVSSALGPLYETDNWEEPVPRVFTQEPPALLPAGSSIKYHCDYQNPDTFGVAAGPSADTDEMCMFVAMYWPRASEDVEFCRDGLVTGTGTASGAETLGCITSCAGQSAECRGKCLTDACPNVPMKLAPFAQCISDNCPACAQDSKSTDCTSCVAASCASAYKDLTSATCN
;
A
#
# COMPACT_ATOMS: atom_id res chain seq x y z
N MET A 1 -41.14 35.73 -64.58
CA MET A 1 -41.17 34.85 -65.76
C MET A 1 -40.21 33.70 -65.52
N ARG A 2 -40.71 32.52 -65.86
CA ARG A 2 -40.05 31.21 -65.95
C ARG A 2 -39.74 30.47 -64.61
N ARG A 3 -40.62 29.49 -64.39
CA ARG A 3 -40.53 28.34 -63.52
C ARG A 3 -39.40 27.42 -63.99
N ALA A 4 -38.63 26.83 -63.08
CA ALA A 4 -37.92 25.57 -63.31
C ALA A 4 -38.20 24.67 -62.12
N VAL A 5 -38.77 23.52 -62.45
CA VAL A 5 -39.03 22.34 -61.61
C VAL A 5 -37.75 21.55 -61.54
N PHE A 6 -37.29 21.19 -60.32
CA PHE A 6 -36.27 20.14 -60.16
C PHE A 6 -36.82 19.01 -59.30
N LEU A 7 -36.79 17.83 -59.86
CA LEU A 7 -37.10 16.56 -59.26
C LEU A 7 -36.07 16.22 -58.18
N GLY A 8 -36.53 15.88 -57.01
CA GLY A 8 -35.70 15.35 -55.96
C GLY A 8 -35.44 13.85 -56.14
N PHE A 9 -34.17 13.47 -56.09
CA PHE A 9 -33.71 12.10 -55.89
C PHE A 9 -33.44 11.89 -54.39
N VAL A 10 -34.26 11.04 -53.77
CA VAL A 10 -34.02 10.58 -52.41
C VAL A 10 -33.01 9.42 -52.48
N LEU A 11 -31.78 9.68 -52.04
CA LEU A 11 -30.81 8.64 -51.73
C LEU A 11 -30.97 8.29 -50.23
N LEU A 12 -31.51 7.11 -49.98
CA LEU A 12 -31.49 6.46 -48.67
C LEU A 12 -30.08 5.93 -48.43
N SER A 13 -29.27 6.71 -47.68
CA SER A 13 -28.03 6.21 -47.08
C SER A 13 -28.40 5.59 -45.74
N GLY A 14 -28.42 4.26 -45.68
CA GLY A 14 -28.47 3.52 -44.43
C GLY A 14 -27.19 3.71 -43.66
N CYS A 15 -27.22 4.46 -42.56
CA CYS A 15 -26.20 4.39 -41.52
C CYS A 15 -26.42 3.07 -40.76
N GLY A 16 -25.61 2.09 -41.05
CA GLY A 16 -25.38 0.97 -40.14
C GLY A 16 -24.63 1.50 -38.94
N SER A 17 -25.29 1.67 -37.82
CA SER A 17 -24.65 1.80 -36.52
C SER A 17 -24.18 0.41 -36.12
N ASP A 18 -22.86 0.18 -36.16
CA ASP A 18 -22.26 -0.96 -35.49
C ASP A 18 -22.69 -0.91 -34.02
N PRO A 19 -23.20 -2.01 -33.45
CA PRO A 19 -23.44 -2.05 -32.03
C PRO A 19 -22.08 -1.99 -31.34
N ALA A 20 -21.85 -0.89 -30.62
CA ALA A 20 -20.79 -0.84 -29.62
C ALA A 20 -20.95 -2.08 -28.72
N THR A 21 -19.95 -2.93 -28.70
CA THR A 21 -19.89 -4.07 -27.78
C THR A 21 -19.75 -3.45 -26.39
N GLU A 22 -20.90 -3.19 -25.76
CA GLU A 22 -20.91 -2.91 -24.32
C GLU A 22 -20.36 -4.16 -23.64
N THR A 23 -19.19 -4.04 -23.04
CA THR A 23 -18.68 -5.03 -22.09
C THR A 23 -19.78 -5.20 -21.05
N PRO A 24 -20.31 -6.42 -20.79
CA PRO A 24 -21.36 -6.59 -19.80
C PRO A 24 -20.80 -6.16 -18.45
N VAL A 25 -21.27 -5.04 -17.94
CA VAL A 25 -21.11 -4.67 -16.54
C VAL A 25 -21.79 -5.80 -15.78
N GLN A 26 -21.01 -6.64 -15.08
CA GLN A 26 -21.58 -7.63 -14.17
C GLN A 26 -22.36 -6.85 -13.12
N GLN A 27 -23.67 -7.00 -13.15
CA GLN A 27 -24.57 -6.43 -12.16
C GLN A 27 -24.30 -7.19 -10.86
N GLN A 28 -23.50 -6.61 -9.99
CA GLN A 28 -23.25 -7.11 -8.64
C GLN A 28 -24.40 -6.64 -7.75
N ASP A 29 -25.32 -7.54 -7.46
CA ASP A 29 -26.49 -7.25 -6.60
C ASP A 29 -26.16 -7.32 -5.10
N ASP A 30 -24.93 -7.73 -4.71
CA ASP A 30 -24.52 -7.88 -3.32
C ASP A 30 -23.22 -7.09 -3.05
N ALA A 31 -23.30 -6.13 -2.11
CA ALA A 31 -22.18 -5.30 -1.69
C ALA A 31 -22.16 -5.11 -0.18
N LEU A 32 -20.96 -5.03 0.39
CA LEU A 32 -20.72 -4.60 1.76
C LEU A 32 -20.32 -3.13 1.72
N SER A 33 -21.19 -2.24 2.21
CA SER A 33 -20.95 -0.80 2.19
C SER A 33 -20.60 -0.30 3.58
N PHE A 34 -19.61 0.60 3.65
CA PHE A 34 -19.08 1.18 4.87
C PHE A 34 -19.05 2.70 4.74
N HIS A 35 -19.42 3.38 5.81
CA HIS A 35 -19.43 4.83 5.91
C HIS A 35 -18.68 5.28 7.16
N PHE A 36 -17.79 6.27 7.01
CA PHE A 36 -17.03 6.85 8.12
C PHE A 36 -17.02 8.37 8.02
N GLU A 37 -16.94 9.01 9.17
CA GLU A 37 -16.87 10.46 9.32
C GLU A 37 -15.74 10.85 10.28
N ALA A 38 -15.09 11.98 10.03
CA ALA A 38 -14.10 12.56 10.93
C ALA A 38 -14.10 14.09 10.81
N ASP A 39 -13.94 14.77 11.94
CA ASP A 39 -13.66 16.20 11.96
C ASP A 39 -12.16 16.44 12.02
N VAL A 40 -11.66 17.33 11.14
CA VAL A 40 -10.24 17.67 11.00
C VAL A 40 -10.11 19.18 11.10
N GLY A 41 -9.46 19.67 12.15
CA GLY A 41 -9.27 21.10 12.38
C GLY A 41 -8.45 21.79 11.27
N ALA A 42 -8.63 23.11 11.15
CA ALA A 42 -7.90 23.94 10.21
C ALA A 42 -6.37 23.76 10.38
N GLY A 43 -5.64 23.52 9.30
CA GLY A 43 -4.19 23.34 9.28
C GLY A 43 -3.70 22.06 9.97
N GLN A 44 -4.58 21.10 10.27
CA GLN A 44 -4.18 19.84 10.94
C GLN A 44 -3.87 18.73 9.94
N GLU A 45 -2.84 17.96 10.26
CA GLU A 45 -2.56 16.64 9.73
C GLU A 45 -2.93 15.59 10.79
N VAL A 46 -3.76 14.60 10.45
CA VAL A 46 -4.20 13.59 11.41
C VAL A 46 -4.34 12.22 10.74
N LEU A 47 -3.97 11.18 11.49
CA LEU A 47 -4.25 9.78 11.18
C LEU A 47 -5.44 9.30 12.01
N ARG A 48 -6.46 8.77 11.34
CA ARG A 48 -7.68 8.24 11.95
C ARG A 48 -7.82 6.75 11.64
N CYS A 49 -8.20 5.97 12.64
CA CYS A 49 -8.38 4.52 12.51
C CYS A 49 -9.74 4.07 13.04
N ALA A 50 -10.28 3.03 12.41
CA ALA A 50 -11.47 2.31 12.86
C ALA A 50 -11.36 0.82 12.51
N PHE A 51 -11.92 -0.05 13.34
CA PHE A 51 -12.05 -1.47 13.00
C PHE A 51 -13.41 -1.75 12.39
N ILE A 52 -13.44 -2.60 11.37
CA ILE A 52 -14.64 -3.23 10.83
C ILE A 52 -14.50 -4.74 10.91
N GLN A 53 -15.64 -5.42 11.00
CA GLN A 53 -15.67 -6.87 11.03
C GLN A 53 -16.55 -7.38 9.90
N MET A 54 -16.04 -8.35 9.15
CA MET A 54 -16.78 -8.99 8.08
C MET A 54 -17.98 -9.76 8.65
N PRO A 55 -19.11 -9.83 7.92
CA PRO A 55 -20.32 -10.54 8.39
C PRO A 55 -20.03 -11.97 8.81
N ALA A 56 -20.58 -12.36 9.97
CA ALA A 56 -20.42 -13.69 10.56
C ALA A 56 -21.35 -14.75 9.96
N ASP A 57 -22.46 -14.32 9.38
CA ASP A 57 -23.56 -15.13 8.87
C ASP A 57 -23.42 -15.49 7.39
N ARG A 58 -22.32 -15.10 6.76
CA ARG A 58 -21.97 -15.43 5.38
C ARG A 58 -20.88 -16.49 5.35
N GLY A 59 -20.74 -17.19 4.22
CA GLY A 59 -19.55 -17.98 3.88
C GLY A 59 -18.36 -17.09 3.54
N ALA A 60 -17.34 -17.65 2.90
CA ALA A 60 -16.26 -16.85 2.33
C ALA A 60 -16.82 -15.82 1.33
N MET A 61 -16.36 -14.59 1.43
CA MET A 61 -16.81 -13.46 0.62
C MET A 61 -15.75 -13.12 -0.41
N HIS A 62 -16.07 -13.27 -1.70
CA HIS A 62 -15.15 -13.02 -2.80
C HIS A 62 -15.42 -11.63 -3.38
N VAL A 63 -14.54 -10.67 -3.10
CA VAL A 63 -14.67 -9.28 -3.56
C VAL A 63 -14.00 -9.13 -4.92
N GLY A 64 -14.80 -8.86 -5.95
CA GLY A 64 -14.35 -8.67 -7.34
C GLY A 64 -14.10 -7.20 -7.69
N SER A 65 -14.71 -6.26 -6.97
CA SER A 65 -14.43 -4.84 -7.12
C SER A 65 -14.68 -4.06 -5.84
N ILE A 66 -14.02 -2.91 -5.72
CA ILE A 66 -14.21 -1.95 -4.64
C ILE A 66 -14.37 -0.57 -5.28
N ASP A 67 -15.39 0.17 -4.88
CA ASP A 67 -15.51 1.59 -5.19
C ASP A 67 -15.48 2.43 -3.92
N HIS A 68 -15.05 3.67 -4.07
CA HIS A 68 -14.99 4.62 -2.96
C HIS A 68 -15.26 6.05 -3.40
N VAL A 69 -15.74 6.83 -2.45
CA VAL A 69 -15.77 8.29 -2.50
C VAL A 69 -15.37 8.81 -1.13
N TYR A 70 -14.42 9.75 -1.08
CA TYR A 70 -14.09 10.45 0.14
C TYR A 70 -13.95 11.96 -0.08
N THR A 71 -14.05 12.72 1.01
CA THR A 71 -13.96 14.18 0.97
C THR A 71 -12.57 14.62 0.50
N ALA A 72 -12.50 15.54 -0.46
CA ALA A 72 -11.25 16.15 -0.93
C ALA A 72 -10.49 16.81 0.24
N GLY A 73 -9.16 16.70 0.24
CA GLY A 73 -8.30 17.08 1.37
C GLY A 73 -7.89 15.91 2.25
N SER A 74 -8.43 14.70 2.00
CA SER A 74 -7.85 13.46 2.51
C SER A 74 -6.63 13.10 1.67
N HIS A 75 -5.50 12.76 2.32
CA HIS A 75 -4.29 12.39 1.61
C HIS A 75 -4.41 10.96 1.06
N HIS A 76 -4.82 10.01 1.89
CA HIS A 76 -5.14 8.64 1.45
C HIS A 76 -6.07 7.94 2.44
N PHE A 77 -6.66 6.83 1.98
CA PHE A 77 -7.36 5.89 2.84
C PHE A 77 -6.95 4.46 2.51
N LEU A 78 -6.79 3.66 3.56
CA LEU A 78 -6.29 2.30 3.50
C LEU A 78 -7.21 1.36 4.27
N VAL A 79 -7.38 0.15 3.76
CA VAL A 79 -8.06 -0.96 4.45
C VAL A 79 -7.05 -2.08 4.60
N TYR A 80 -6.67 -2.35 5.84
CA TYR A 80 -5.70 -3.39 6.20
C TYR A 80 -6.40 -4.67 6.65
N ARG A 81 -5.81 -5.81 6.33
CA ARG A 81 -6.13 -7.10 6.92
C ARG A 81 -5.35 -7.24 8.23
N THR A 82 -5.99 -7.75 9.29
CA THR A 82 -5.35 -7.82 10.62
C THR A 82 -5.07 -9.24 11.10
N GLY A 83 -5.61 -10.27 10.47
CA GLY A 83 -5.54 -11.64 10.96
C GLY A 83 -6.35 -11.88 12.26
N LEU A 84 -7.12 -10.90 12.72
CA LEU A 84 -8.00 -11.03 13.87
C LEU A 84 -9.38 -11.57 13.45
N SER A 85 -10.02 -12.35 14.32
CA SER A 85 -11.38 -12.87 14.14
C SER A 85 -12.42 -12.16 15.04
N SER A 86 -12.00 -11.18 15.83
CA SER A 86 -12.88 -10.32 16.62
C SER A 86 -12.21 -8.96 16.87
N ILE A 87 -13.00 -7.91 16.89
CA ILE A 87 -12.52 -6.57 17.23
C ILE A 87 -12.01 -6.56 18.67
N PRO A 88 -10.78 -6.09 18.93
CA PRO A 88 -10.24 -6.03 20.28
C PRO A 88 -11.15 -5.21 21.22
N LYS A 89 -11.26 -5.65 22.46
CA LYS A 89 -12.12 -4.95 23.45
C LYS A 89 -11.65 -3.50 23.62
N GLY A 90 -12.56 -2.56 23.39
CA GLY A 90 -12.29 -1.13 23.50
C GLY A 90 -11.65 -0.50 22.28
N ALA A 91 -11.38 -1.28 21.20
CA ALA A 91 -10.95 -0.73 19.93
C ALA A 91 -12.12 0.00 19.25
N PRO A 92 -11.86 1.11 18.55
CA PRO A 92 -12.90 1.94 17.94
C PRO A 92 -13.49 1.29 16.69
N THR A 93 -14.79 1.50 16.50
CA THR A 93 -15.52 1.18 15.26
C THR A 93 -15.92 2.44 14.49
N ALA A 94 -15.61 3.62 15.03
CA ALA A 94 -15.67 4.92 14.36
C ALA A 94 -14.25 5.48 14.28
N LEU A 95 -13.99 6.38 13.31
CA LEU A 95 -12.67 6.99 13.13
C LEU A 95 -12.24 7.81 14.36
N THR A 96 -11.15 7.40 14.98
CA THR A 96 -10.48 8.09 16.08
C THR A 96 -8.98 8.16 15.82
N ASP A 97 -8.21 8.86 16.65
CA ASP A 97 -6.74 8.90 16.53
C ASP A 97 -6.19 7.46 16.50
N CYS A 98 -5.33 7.19 15.53
CA CYS A 98 -4.68 5.88 15.44
C CYS A 98 -3.75 5.64 16.63
N ASP A 99 -3.87 4.45 17.24
CA ASP A 99 -2.80 3.90 18.06
C ASP A 99 -1.81 3.16 17.16
N GLU A 100 -0.83 3.90 16.62
CA GLU A 100 0.17 3.36 15.70
C GLU A 100 0.99 2.22 16.32
N THR A 101 1.20 2.23 17.62
CA THR A 101 1.97 1.21 18.32
C THR A 101 1.15 -0.04 18.64
N GLY A 102 -0.15 0.11 18.89
CA GLY A 102 -1.05 -0.99 19.24
C GLY A 102 -1.75 -1.59 18.02
N TRP A 103 -2.41 -0.77 17.19
CA TRP A 103 -3.29 -1.28 16.13
C TRP A 103 -2.54 -1.58 14.83
N MET A 104 -1.62 -0.71 14.43
CA MET A 104 -0.82 -0.95 13.21
C MET A 104 0.04 -2.20 13.34
N SER A 105 0.41 -2.59 14.55
CA SER A 105 1.12 -3.86 14.79
C SER A 105 0.30 -5.11 14.46
N LYS A 106 -1.02 -4.99 14.27
CA LYS A 106 -1.91 -6.09 13.89
C LYS A 106 -2.07 -6.26 12.38
N VAL A 107 -1.52 -5.36 11.58
CA VAL A 107 -1.57 -5.44 10.12
C VAL A 107 -0.83 -6.69 9.61
N ARG A 108 -1.49 -7.43 8.72
CA ARG A 108 -0.99 -8.66 8.08
C ARG A 108 -1.10 -8.62 6.56
N GLY A 109 -1.68 -7.58 6.02
CA GLY A 109 -1.85 -7.38 4.58
C GLY A 109 -2.63 -6.11 4.31
N VAL A 110 -2.73 -5.76 3.05
CA VAL A 110 -3.57 -4.67 2.57
C VAL A 110 -4.69 -5.26 1.74
N ALA A 111 -5.92 -4.83 2.01
CA ALA A 111 -7.07 -5.16 1.20
C ALA A 111 -7.32 -4.07 0.15
N TYR A 112 -7.17 -2.80 0.53
CA TYR A 112 -7.41 -1.68 -0.35
C TYR A 112 -6.55 -0.47 0.00
N ALA A 113 -6.22 0.32 -1.01
CA ALA A 113 -5.51 1.60 -0.87
C ALA A 113 -6.04 2.58 -1.92
N ALA A 114 -6.34 3.80 -1.52
CA ALA A 114 -6.78 4.87 -2.41
C ALA A 114 -6.16 6.21 -2.01
N GLN A 115 -5.73 6.97 -3.01
CA GLN A 115 -5.23 8.34 -2.86
C GLN A 115 -6.04 9.33 -3.71
N ASP A 116 -6.89 8.84 -4.63
CA ASP A 116 -7.85 9.65 -5.37
C ASP A 116 -9.14 9.81 -4.57
N PRO A 117 -9.79 11.00 -4.55
CA PRO A 117 -11.05 11.23 -3.81
C PRO A 117 -12.22 10.37 -4.28
N LYS A 118 -12.17 9.85 -5.49
CA LYS A 118 -13.17 8.95 -6.05
C LYS A 118 -12.52 7.97 -7.00
N GLY A 119 -12.76 6.70 -6.79
CA GLY A 119 -12.24 5.67 -7.66
C GLY A 119 -13.04 4.38 -7.61
N GLN A 120 -12.77 3.54 -8.58
CA GLN A 120 -13.24 2.16 -8.62
C GLN A 120 -12.06 1.26 -8.96
N PHE A 121 -11.97 0.18 -8.26
CA PHE A 121 -11.05 -0.90 -8.53
C PHE A 121 -11.83 -2.13 -8.99
N LEU A 122 -11.47 -2.70 -10.13
CA LEU A 122 -12.11 -3.87 -10.73
C LEU A 122 -11.08 -4.95 -11.02
N LEU A 123 -11.29 -6.15 -10.51
CA LEU A 123 -10.51 -7.34 -10.85
C LEU A 123 -11.05 -8.01 -12.12
N PRO A 124 -10.21 -8.72 -12.86
CA PRO A 124 -10.66 -9.53 -14.00
C PRO A 124 -11.65 -10.61 -13.59
N ASP A 125 -12.44 -11.11 -14.55
CA ASP A 125 -13.37 -12.20 -14.32
C ASP A 125 -12.69 -13.42 -13.69
N GLY A 126 -13.30 -13.95 -12.63
CA GLY A 126 -12.77 -15.11 -11.89
C GLY A 126 -11.57 -14.81 -10.98
N VAL A 127 -11.23 -13.54 -10.79
CA VAL A 127 -10.24 -13.09 -9.83
C VAL A 127 -10.91 -12.31 -8.70
N ALA A 128 -10.57 -12.57 -7.45
CA ALA A 128 -11.16 -11.89 -6.30
C ALA A 128 -10.21 -11.84 -5.11
N GLN A 129 -10.44 -10.88 -4.21
CA GLN A 129 -9.93 -10.96 -2.84
C GLN A 129 -10.96 -11.69 -1.98
N SER A 130 -10.54 -12.75 -1.28
CA SER A 130 -11.42 -13.50 -0.41
C SER A 130 -11.26 -13.07 1.06
N PHE A 131 -12.40 -12.92 1.74
CA PHE A 131 -12.46 -12.59 3.14
C PHE A 131 -13.25 -13.66 3.89
N ASP A 132 -12.72 -14.07 5.05
CA ASP A 132 -13.37 -15.04 5.90
C ASP A 132 -14.50 -14.38 6.73
N PRO A 133 -15.53 -15.18 7.16
CA PRO A 133 -16.48 -14.73 8.16
C PRO A 133 -15.76 -14.24 9.43
N ASN A 134 -16.23 -13.14 10.00
CA ASN A 134 -15.62 -12.50 11.18
C ASN A 134 -14.21 -11.95 10.99
N GLU A 135 -13.60 -12.00 9.79
CA GLU A 135 -12.31 -11.35 9.58
C GLU A 135 -12.40 -9.88 9.98
N VAL A 136 -11.42 -9.40 10.74
CA VAL A 136 -11.38 -8.01 11.19
C VAL A 136 -10.42 -7.22 10.31
N LEU A 137 -10.90 -6.11 9.77
CA LEU A 137 -10.11 -5.17 9.00
C LEU A 137 -9.88 -3.89 9.82
N LEU A 138 -8.77 -3.21 9.54
CA LEU A 138 -8.45 -1.90 10.10
C LEU A 138 -8.49 -0.87 8.97
N VAL A 139 -9.41 0.07 9.09
CA VAL A 139 -9.46 1.25 8.20
C VAL A 139 -8.56 2.32 8.77
N GLN A 140 -7.71 2.90 7.93
CA GLN A 140 -6.89 4.06 8.26
C GLN A 140 -7.15 5.17 7.24
N ALA A 141 -7.46 6.36 7.74
CA ALA A 141 -7.62 7.57 6.95
C ALA A 141 -6.57 8.60 7.36
N HIS A 142 -5.82 9.09 6.39
CA HIS A 142 -4.83 10.16 6.58
C HIS A 142 -5.38 11.44 5.98
N TYR A 143 -5.61 12.43 6.83
CA TYR A 143 -6.13 13.74 6.43
C TYR A 143 -5.06 14.81 6.55
N LEU A 144 -4.97 15.64 5.53
CA LEU A 144 -4.11 16.81 5.47
C LEU A 144 -4.98 18.04 5.16
N ASN A 145 -5.52 18.67 6.19
CA ASN A 145 -6.36 19.88 6.02
C ASN A 145 -5.49 21.13 5.94
N GLY A 146 -4.98 21.45 4.76
CA GLY A 146 -4.21 22.69 4.51
C GLY A 146 -5.04 23.97 4.49
N SER A 147 -6.37 23.91 4.71
CA SER A 147 -7.25 25.07 4.68
C SER A 147 -7.28 25.83 6.01
N ALA A 148 -7.82 27.06 5.99
CA ALA A 148 -8.03 27.87 7.19
C ALA A 148 -9.36 27.58 7.91
N GLN A 149 -10.09 26.53 7.51
CA GLN A 149 -11.39 26.15 8.05
C GLN A 149 -11.36 24.67 8.48
N ASP A 150 -12.18 24.33 9.47
CA ASP A 150 -12.37 22.95 9.86
C ASP A 150 -13.04 22.18 8.71
N LEU A 151 -12.61 20.92 8.53
CA LEU A 151 -13.11 20.00 7.53
C LEU A 151 -13.92 18.89 8.20
N HIS A 152 -15.18 18.74 7.78
CA HIS A 152 -15.95 17.53 8.06
C HIS A 152 -15.74 16.55 6.90
N ALA A 153 -14.96 15.51 7.15
CA ALA A 153 -14.55 14.55 6.13
C ALA A 153 -15.37 13.26 6.23
N THR A 154 -15.75 12.73 5.08
CA THR A 154 -16.46 11.44 4.96
C THR A 154 -15.70 10.48 4.07
N ILE A 155 -15.83 9.19 4.32
CA ILE A 155 -15.38 8.10 3.47
C ILE A 155 -16.54 7.13 3.29
N ASP A 156 -16.93 6.92 2.05
CA ASP A 156 -17.84 5.85 1.64
C ASP A 156 -17.07 4.86 0.78
N PHE A 157 -17.10 3.58 1.11
CA PHE A 157 -16.58 2.55 0.22
C PHE A 157 -17.44 1.30 0.24
N SER A 158 -17.49 0.61 -0.89
CA SER A 158 -18.29 -0.59 -1.11
C SER A 158 -17.45 -1.70 -1.70
N MET A 159 -17.50 -2.88 -1.08
CA MET A 159 -16.91 -4.12 -1.54
C MET A 159 -17.99 -4.94 -2.26
N HIS A 160 -17.87 -5.09 -3.59
CA HIS A 160 -18.84 -5.82 -4.41
C HIS A 160 -18.47 -7.29 -4.49
N LEU A 161 -19.41 -8.14 -4.09
CA LEU A 161 -19.21 -9.57 -3.97
C LEU A 161 -19.49 -10.28 -5.29
N LEU A 162 -18.67 -11.27 -5.59
CA LEU A 162 -18.93 -12.27 -6.64
C LEU A 162 -19.83 -13.38 -6.07
N ASP A 163 -20.39 -14.17 -6.99
CA ASP A 163 -21.15 -15.37 -6.63
C ASP A 163 -20.26 -16.33 -5.82
N ALA A 164 -20.65 -16.63 -4.58
CA ALA A 164 -19.90 -17.46 -3.65
C ALA A 164 -19.66 -18.90 -4.12
N ASP A 165 -20.53 -19.40 -5.03
CA ASP A 165 -20.41 -20.78 -5.55
C ASP A 165 -19.42 -20.90 -6.73
N LYS A 166 -18.86 -19.78 -7.22
CA LYS A 166 -17.88 -19.79 -8.31
C LYS A 166 -16.45 -19.87 -7.78
N PRO A 167 -15.61 -20.71 -8.37
CA PRO A 167 -14.20 -20.74 -8.04
C PRO A 167 -13.54 -19.43 -8.47
N VAL A 168 -12.68 -18.90 -7.63
CA VAL A 168 -11.92 -17.68 -7.91
C VAL A 168 -10.42 -17.92 -7.79
N THR A 169 -9.63 -17.15 -8.53
CA THR A 169 -8.20 -17.00 -8.29
C THR A 169 -8.01 -15.87 -7.27
N GLU A 170 -7.32 -16.17 -6.19
CA GLU A 170 -7.10 -15.21 -5.11
C GLU A 170 -6.18 -14.08 -5.56
N ALA A 171 -6.60 -12.82 -5.33
CA ALA A 171 -5.79 -11.63 -5.53
C ALA A 171 -5.19 -11.14 -4.22
N GLY A 172 -4.04 -10.50 -4.31
CA GLY A 172 -3.34 -9.85 -3.21
C GLY A 172 -2.88 -8.44 -3.56
N VAL A 173 -2.34 -7.74 -2.57
CA VAL A 173 -1.76 -6.40 -2.75
C VAL A 173 -0.27 -6.46 -2.43
N LEU A 174 0.57 -6.12 -3.41
CA LEU A 174 1.97 -5.80 -3.16
C LEU A 174 2.00 -4.42 -2.49
N PHE A 175 2.59 -4.36 -1.31
CA PHE A 175 2.68 -3.16 -0.49
C PHE A 175 4.13 -2.98 -0.04
N PHE A 176 4.97 -2.60 -0.99
CA PHE A 176 6.40 -2.49 -0.79
C PHE A 176 6.74 -1.13 -0.20
N PHE A 177 7.32 -1.13 0.98
CA PHE A 177 7.77 0.07 1.67
C PHE A 177 9.29 0.01 1.86
N ASN A 178 10.00 1.02 1.40
CA ASN A 178 11.43 1.18 1.69
C ASN A 178 11.61 1.95 3.00
N PRO A 179 12.06 1.32 4.09
CA PRO A 179 12.26 2.00 5.37
C PRO A 179 13.61 2.75 5.45
N ALA A 180 14.51 2.52 4.51
CA ALA A 180 15.86 3.11 4.53
C ALA A 180 15.89 4.43 3.76
N ILE A 181 15.18 5.42 4.25
CA ILE A 181 15.16 6.78 3.72
C ILE A 181 15.92 7.68 4.70
N TYR A 182 16.89 8.40 4.17
CA TYR A 182 17.49 9.54 4.83
C TYR A 182 17.94 10.56 3.79
N ILE A 183 17.47 11.79 3.93
CA ILE A 183 17.77 12.89 3.03
C ILE A 183 18.42 14.00 3.86
N ASP A 184 19.67 14.33 3.55
CA ASP A 184 20.36 15.43 4.21
C ASP A 184 19.63 16.78 4.02
N PRO A 185 19.85 17.75 4.93
CA PRO A 185 19.35 19.10 4.75
C PRO A 185 19.81 19.70 3.41
N GLN A 186 18.90 20.33 2.68
CA GLN A 186 19.16 21.04 1.41
C GLN A 186 19.86 20.17 0.34
N ALA A 187 19.54 18.88 0.31
CA ALA A 187 20.16 17.90 -0.59
C ALA A 187 19.13 17.13 -1.42
N ALA A 188 19.62 16.57 -2.52
CA ALA A 188 18.92 15.53 -3.26
C ALA A 188 19.32 14.15 -2.75
N SER A 189 18.41 13.18 -2.85
CA SER A 189 18.65 11.78 -2.49
C SER A 189 17.77 10.87 -3.33
N THR A 190 18.13 9.58 -3.41
CA THR A 190 17.31 8.53 -4.02
C THR A 190 17.21 7.36 -3.04
N ALA A 191 15.99 6.85 -2.83
CA ALA A 191 15.77 5.61 -2.10
C ALA A 191 15.29 4.52 -3.05
N GLU A 192 16.00 3.39 -3.11
CA GLU A 192 15.74 2.31 -4.05
C GLU A 192 15.56 0.98 -3.32
N LEU A 193 14.56 0.18 -3.75
CA LEU A 193 14.29 -1.17 -3.25
C LEU A 193 14.06 -2.13 -4.42
N THR A 194 14.64 -3.33 -4.32
CA THR A 194 14.42 -4.44 -5.26
C THR A 194 13.73 -5.58 -4.54
N CYS A 195 12.57 -5.99 -5.05
CA CYS A 195 11.71 -7.04 -4.47
C CYS A 195 11.65 -8.25 -5.39
N PRO A 196 11.95 -9.47 -4.92
CA PRO A 196 11.88 -10.68 -5.74
C PRO A 196 10.42 -11.05 -6.08
N VAL A 197 10.22 -11.61 -7.27
CA VAL A 197 8.98 -12.21 -7.75
C VAL A 197 9.18 -13.74 -7.81
N PRO A 198 8.83 -14.50 -6.75
CA PRO A 198 9.18 -15.92 -6.65
C PRO A 198 8.28 -16.83 -7.49
N THR A 199 7.09 -16.37 -7.86
CA THR A 199 6.09 -17.10 -8.66
C THR A 199 5.57 -16.22 -9.79
N ASP A 200 5.07 -16.82 -10.86
CA ASP A 200 4.39 -16.07 -11.91
C ASP A 200 3.19 -15.30 -11.33
N VAL A 201 3.15 -13.99 -11.59
CA VAL A 201 2.04 -13.14 -11.15
C VAL A 201 1.60 -12.19 -12.25
N HIS A 202 0.31 -11.89 -12.27
CA HIS A 202 -0.26 -10.85 -13.12
C HIS A 202 -0.52 -9.59 -12.31
N LEU A 203 -0.35 -8.42 -12.92
CA LEU A 203 -0.73 -7.14 -12.32
C LEU A 203 -2.09 -6.67 -12.84
N ALA A 204 -2.96 -6.21 -11.95
CA ALA A 204 -4.19 -5.50 -12.29
C ALA A 204 -3.96 -3.99 -12.37
N PHE A 205 -3.27 -3.43 -11.38
CA PHE A 205 -2.80 -2.04 -11.40
C PHE A 205 -1.49 -1.89 -10.65
N ALA A 206 -0.81 -0.75 -10.86
CA ALA A 206 0.33 -0.31 -10.07
C ALA A 206 0.22 1.20 -9.79
N ALA A 207 0.68 1.59 -8.60
CA ALA A 207 0.73 2.97 -8.13
C ALA A 207 1.93 3.16 -7.19
N SER A 208 2.17 4.41 -6.78
CA SER A 208 3.15 4.77 -5.76
C SER A 208 2.50 5.49 -4.59
N HIS A 209 3.23 5.60 -3.48
CA HIS A 209 2.95 6.56 -2.43
C HIS A 209 4.26 7.19 -1.95
N MET A 210 4.27 8.51 -1.89
CA MET A 210 5.39 9.35 -1.49
C MET A 210 4.86 10.55 -0.71
N HIS A 211 5.75 11.37 -0.16
CA HIS A 211 5.41 12.65 0.46
C HIS A 211 6.02 13.84 -0.31
N LYS A 212 5.87 15.04 0.25
CA LYS A 212 6.05 16.34 -0.45
C LYS A 212 7.44 16.64 -0.99
N ARG A 213 8.49 15.92 -0.57
CA ARG A 213 9.85 16.14 -1.07
C ARG A 213 10.22 15.24 -2.24
N ALA A 214 9.32 14.30 -2.57
CA ALA A 214 9.50 13.45 -3.73
C ALA A 214 9.30 14.25 -5.02
N VAL A 215 10.21 14.05 -5.97
CA VAL A 215 10.21 14.68 -7.28
C VAL A 215 10.11 13.67 -8.43
N GLY A 216 10.12 12.38 -8.11
CA GLY A 216 9.95 11.31 -9.08
C GLY A 216 9.82 9.94 -8.42
N PHE A 217 9.06 9.07 -9.07
CA PHE A 217 8.93 7.64 -8.76
C PHE A 217 9.03 6.83 -10.03
N ARG A 218 9.73 5.70 -9.98
CA ARG A 218 9.76 4.75 -11.10
C ARG A 218 9.91 3.32 -10.59
N ALA A 219 9.10 2.41 -11.17
CA ALA A 219 9.15 0.98 -10.93
C ALA A 219 9.32 0.21 -12.24
N GLU A 220 10.18 -0.79 -12.25
CA GLU A 220 10.53 -1.58 -13.44
C GLU A 220 10.62 -3.07 -13.08
N SER A 221 10.37 -3.93 -14.08
CA SER A 221 10.68 -5.36 -13.98
C SER A 221 12.14 -5.61 -14.35
N SER A 222 12.81 -6.53 -13.68
CA SER A 222 14.13 -7.02 -14.10
C SER A 222 14.07 -7.94 -15.33
N ASP A 223 12.89 -8.43 -15.71
CA ASP A 223 12.72 -9.22 -16.93
C ASP A 223 12.74 -8.33 -18.18
N ALA A 224 13.67 -8.62 -19.08
CA ALA A 224 13.88 -7.81 -20.27
C ALA A 224 12.70 -7.86 -21.27
N ALA A 225 11.96 -8.97 -21.32
CA ALA A 225 10.80 -9.08 -22.20
C ALA A 225 9.64 -8.25 -21.66
N VAL A 226 9.41 -8.28 -20.34
CA VAL A 226 8.41 -7.45 -19.68
C VAL A 226 8.75 -5.97 -19.86
N SER A 227 9.99 -5.56 -19.57
CA SER A 227 10.44 -4.18 -19.72
C SER A 227 10.35 -3.68 -21.16
N SER A 228 10.64 -4.55 -22.13
CA SER A 228 10.51 -4.22 -23.57
C SER A 228 9.04 -4.06 -24.00
N ALA A 229 8.13 -4.86 -23.44
CA ALA A 229 6.72 -4.86 -23.82
C ALA A 229 5.91 -3.75 -23.12
N LEU A 230 6.19 -3.50 -21.83
CA LEU A 230 5.40 -2.61 -20.99
C LEU A 230 6.07 -1.26 -20.71
N GLY A 231 7.39 -1.16 -20.86
CA GLY A 231 8.18 -0.06 -20.30
C GLY A 231 8.24 -0.16 -18.77
N PRO A 232 8.31 0.98 -18.05
CA PRO A 232 8.18 0.96 -16.60
C PRO A 232 6.84 0.37 -16.18
N LEU A 233 6.80 -0.36 -15.08
CA LEU A 233 5.55 -0.85 -14.48
C LEU A 233 4.72 0.32 -13.97
N TYR A 234 5.38 1.33 -13.42
CA TYR A 234 4.76 2.58 -13.00
C TYR A 234 5.78 3.71 -12.95
N GLU A 235 5.36 4.93 -13.28
CA GLU A 235 6.17 6.14 -13.09
C GLU A 235 5.27 7.35 -12.88
N THR A 236 5.71 8.29 -12.03
CA THR A 236 5.03 9.56 -11.77
C THR A 236 6.01 10.58 -11.15
N ASP A 237 5.77 11.86 -11.37
CA ASP A 237 6.38 12.98 -10.66
C ASP A 237 5.37 13.67 -9.69
N ASN A 238 4.13 13.17 -9.64
CA ASN A 238 3.09 13.70 -8.78
C ASN A 238 2.96 12.84 -7.52
N TRP A 239 3.41 13.37 -6.38
CA TRP A 239 3.29 12.70 -5.08
C TRP A 239 1.91 12.89 -4.44
N GLU A 240 1.21 13.99 -4.78
CA GLU A 240 -0.04 14.39 -4.14
C GLU A 240 -1.22 13.57 -4.67
N GLU A 241 -1.29 13.41 -5.99
CA GLU A 241 -2.36 12.66 -6.67
C GLU A 241 -1.74 11.72 -7.74
N PRO A 242 -1.06 10.64 -7.33
CA PRO A 242 -0.48 9.68 -8.27
C PRO A 242 -1.56 8.86 -8.95
N VAL A 243 -1.77 9.05 -10.25
CA VAL A 243 -2.77 8.32 -11.03
C VAL A 243 -2.32 6.86 -11.22
N PRO A 244 -3.09 5.86 -10.76
CA PRO A 244 -2.72 4.45 -10.94
C PRO A 244 -2.64 4.05 -12.41
N ARG A 245 -1.63 3.23 -12.76
CA ARG A 245 -1.58 2.55 -14.05
C ARG A 245 -2.39 1.26 -13.97
N VAL A 246 -3.39 1.12 -14.83
CA VAL A 246 -4.22 -0.08 -14.94
C VAL A 246 -3.73 -0.94 -16.08
N PHE A 247 -3.59 -2.25 -15.86
CA PHE A 247 -3.17 -3.23 -16.86
C PHE A 247 -4.41 -3.94 -17.40
N THR A 248 -4.99 -3.37 -18.47
CA THR A 248 -6.24 -3.86 -19.10
C THR A 248 -5.98 -4.71 -20.35
N GLN A 249 -4.72 -5.02 -20.65
CA GLN A 249 -4.36 -5.77 -21.85
C GLN A 249 -4.77 -7.25 -21.73
N GLU A 250 -5.17 -7.84 -22.85
CA GLU A 250 -5.35 -9.28 -22.97
C GLU A 250 -4.22 -9.87 -23.84
N PRO A 251 -3.33 -10.70 -23.29
CA PRO A 251 -3.28 -11.20 -21.92
C PRO A 251 -2.82 -10.12 -20.93
N PRO A 252 -3.21 -10.24 -19.62
CA PRO A 252 -2.77 -9.32 -18.56
C PRO A 252 -1.25 -9.32 -18.41
N ALA A 253 -0.71 -8.21 -17.86
CA ALA A 253 0.72 -8.06 -17.60
C ALA A 253 1.23 -9.18 -16.69
N LEU A 254 2.07 -10.07 -17.23
CA LEU A 254 2.70 -11.18 -16.50
C LEU A 254 4.12 -10.79 -16.06
N LEU A 255 4.40 -10.91 -14.78
CA LEU A 255 5.74 -10.90 -14.21
C LEU A 255 6.17 -12.35 -13.95
N PRO A 256 7.20 -12.87 -14.65
CA PRO A 256 7.59 -14.27 -14.52
C PRO A 256 8.33 -14.54 -13.20
N ALA A 257 8.18 -15.76 -12.71
CA ALA A 257 8.95 -16.28 -11.57
C ALA A 257 10.44 -16.11 -11.77
N GLY A 258 11.15 -15.70 -10.72
CA GLY A 258 12.59 -15.43 -10.75
C GLY A 258 12.95 -14.04 -11.24
N SER A 259 11.98 -13.23 -11.68
CA SER A 259 12.19 -11.80 -11.90
C SER A 259 12.15 -11.02 -10.59
N SER A 260 12.33 -9.71 -10.67
CA SER A 260 12.16 -8.79 -9.55
C SER A 260 11.48 -7.50 -9.99
N ILE A 261 10.84 -6.82 -9.05
CA ILE A 261 10.39 -5.44 -9.20
C ILE A 261 11.43 -4.56 -8.51
N LYS A 262 12.04 -3.65 -9.28
CA LYS A 262 12.93 -2.63 -8.78
C LYS A 262 12.21 -1.29 -8.85
N TYR A 263 12.20 -0.54 -7.76
CA TYR A 263 11.63 0.81 -7.77
C TYR A 263 12.47 1.79 -6.96
N HIS A 264 12.35 3.06 -7.29
CA HIS A 264 13.00 4.14 -6.58
C HIS A 264 12.11 5.37 -6.47
N CYS A 265 12.40 6.17 -5.46
CA CYS A 265 11.87 7.51 -5.26
C CYS A 265 13.05 8.50 -5.28
N ASP A 266 12.92 9.55 -6.06
CA ASP A 266 13.87 10.65 -6.11
C ASP A 266 13.33 11.80 -5.27
N TYR A 267 14.21 12.40 -4.45
CA TYR A 267 13.87 13.46 -3.50
C TYR A 267 14.69 14.71 -3.71
N GLN A 268 14.08 15.83 -3.38
CA GLN A 268 14.73 17.11 -3.19
C GLN A 268 14.29 17.70 -1.86
N ASN A 269 15.17 17.71 -0.87
CA ASN A 269 14.89 18.28 0.45
C ASN A 269 15.28 19.78 0.47
N PRO A 270 14.33 20.73 0.49
CA PRO A 270 14.61 22.15 0.61
C PRO A 270 14.82 22.60 2.06
N ASP A 271 14.50 21.75 3.04
CA ASP A 271 14.48 22.09 4.45
C ASP A 271 15.89 22.18 5.06
N THR A 272 16.01 22.81 6.21
CA THR A 272 17.28 22.93 6.95
C THR A 272 17.54 21.80 7.94
N PHE A 273 16.67 20.77 7.93
CA PHE A 273 16.77 19.57 8.75
C PHE A 273 16.78 18.31 7.88
N GLY A 274 17.33 17.23 8.41
CA GLY A 274 17.35 15.92 7.75
C GLY A 274 15.98 15.25 7.82
N VAL A 275 15.61 14.51 6.76
CA VAL A 275 14.32 13.84 6.63
C VAL A 275 14.52 12.33 6.54
N ALA A 276 13.72 11.58 7.29
CA ALA A 276 13.76 10.12 7.30
C ALA A 276 12.39 9.52 6.97
N ALA A 277 12.32 8.20 6.88
CA ALA A 277 11.06 7.49 6.72
C ALA A 277 10.13 7.70 7.92
N GLY A 278 8.87 8.02 7.66
CA GLY A 278 7.86 8.18 8.70
C GLY A 278 6.48 8.55 8.17
N PRO A 279 5.47 8.62 9.04
CA PRO A 279 4.07 8.74 8.64
C PRO A 279 3.61 10.16 8.30
N SER A 280 4.34 11.22 8.73
CA SER A 280 3.92 12.60 8.47
C SER A 280 4.27 13.04 7.06
N ALA A 281 3.29 13.45 6.28
CA ALA A 281 3.51 14.02 4.95
C ALA A 281 4.26 15.36 5.01
N ASP A 282 4.26 16.03 6.17
CA ASP A 282 4.93 17.31 6.37
C ASP A 282 6.40 17.18 6.76
N THR A 283 6.74 16.29 7.70
CA THR A 283 8.08 16.19 8.28
C THR A 283 8.87 14.97 7.82
N ASP A 284 8.20 13.93 7.32
CA ASP A 284 8.80 12.66 6.97
C ASP A 284 8.65 12.36 5.47
N GLU A 285 9.22 11.25 5.02
CA GLU A 285 9.07 10.75 3.66
C GLU A 285 8.65 9.29 3.61
N MET A 286 8.02 8.91 2.50
CA MET A 286 7.73 7.53 2.14
C MET A 286 8.21 7.22 0.73
N CYS A 287 8.55 5.96 0.50
CA CYS A 287 8.84 5.40 -0.82
C CYS A 287 8.15 4.06 -0.93
N MET A 288 7.01 4.03 -1.61
CA MET A 288 6.20 2.82 -1.67
C MET A 288 5.77 2.49 -3.09
N PHE A 289 5.85 1.21 -3.44
CA PHE A 289 5.21 0.64 -4.61
C PHE A 289 3.99 -0.15 -4.16
N VAL A 290 2.84 0.14 -4.74
CA VAL A 290 1.57 -0.53 -4.46
C VAL A 290 1.03 -1.13 -5.74
N ALA A 291 0.68 -2.42 -5.72
CA ALA A 291 0.08 -3.06 -6.87
C ALA A 291 -0.92 -4.14 -6.45
N MET A 292 -2.00 -4.30 -7.20
CA MET A 292 -2.87 -5.47 -7.08
C MET A 292 -2.43 -6.53 -8.06
N TYR A 293 -2.38 -7.78 -7.61
CA TYR A 293 -1.83 -8.88 -8.38
C TYR A 293 -2.55 -10.20 -8.10
N TRP A 294 -2.40 -11.16 -9.01
CA TRP A 294 -2.85 -12.55 -8.83
C TRP A 294 -1.96 -13.53 -9.61
N PRO A 295 -1.91 -14.82 -9.23
CA PRO A 295 -2.45 -15.39 -8.00
C PRO A 295 -1.72 -14.85 -6.77
N ARG A 296 -2.43 -14.78 -5.64
CA ARG A 296 -1.87 -14.29 -4.38
C ARG A 296 -0.73 -15.17 -3.89
N ALA A 297 0.35 -14.54 -3.49
CA ALA A 297 1.51 -15.17 -2.86
C ALA A 297 1.45 -15.05 -1.33
N SER A 298 2.58 -15.18 -0.66
CA SER A 298 2.68 -15.06 0.79
C SER A 298 2.76 -13.59 1.24
N GLU A 299 2.48 -13.35 2.52
CA GLU A 299 2.70 -12.07 3.20
C GLU A 299 4.14 -11.54 3.01
N ASP A 300 5.13 -12.44 3.03
CA ASP A 300 6.53 -12.06 2.83
C ASP A 300 6.77 -11.44 1.45
N VAL A 301 6.09 -11.95 0.42
CA VAL A 301 6.11 -11.38 -0.93
C VAL A 301 5.36 -10.05 -0.96
N GLU A 302 4.17 -9.99 -0.34
CA GLU A 302 3.34 -8.77 -0.31
C GLU A 302 4.04 -7.59 0.36
N PHE A 303 4.90 -7.84 1.36
CA PHE A 303 5.68 -6.80 2.05
C PHE A 303 7.16 -6.77 1.65
N CYS A 304 7.57 -7.51 0.61
CA CYS A 304 8.96 -7.52 0.12
C CYS A 304 9.99 -7.87 1.21
N ARG A 305 9.70 -8.87 2.07
CA ARG A 305 10.57 -9.18 3.24
C ARG A 305 11.96 -9.69 2.87
N ASP A 306 12.13 -10.24 1.65
CA ASP A 306 13.42 -10.64 1.07
C ASP A 306 14.01 -9.57 0.13
N GLY A 307 13.55 -8.33 0.26
CA GLY A 307 14.00 -7.21 -0.56
C GLY A 307 15.41 -6.75 -0.26
N LEU A 308 16.01 -6.10 -1.25
CA LEU A 308 17.34 -5.50 -1.19
C LEU A 308 17.24 -4.00 -1.36
N VAL A 309 17.64 -3.24 -0.35
CA VAL A 309 17.73 -1.79 -0.41
C VAL A 309 19.06 -1.38 -1.03
N THR A 310 19.01 -0.62 -2.11
CA THR A 310 20.21 -0.15 -2.83
C THR A 310 20.68 1.20 -2.28
N GLY A 311 21.99 1.45 -2.38
CA GLY A 311 22.59 2.72 -1.93
C GLY A 311 22.78 2.80 -0.43
N THR A 312 22.70 1.67 0.28
CA THR A 312 22.93 1.56 1.71
C THR A 312 24.42 1.34 2.04
N GLY A 313 24.75 1.35 3.34
CA GLY A 313 26.10 1.18 3.84
C GLY A 313 26.53 -0.27 4.03
N THR A 314 27.33 -0.53 5.07
CA THR A 314 27.99 -1.81 5.31
C THR A 314 27.77 -2.35 6.73
N ALA A 315 26.88 -1.73 7.52
CA ALA A 315 26.60 -2.19 8.87
C ALA A 315 25.82 -3.51 8.84
N SER A 316 26.31 -4.52 9.54
CA SER A 316 25.63 -5.79 9.75
C SER A 316 24.29 -5.63 10.47
N GLY A 317 23.45 -6.65 10.45
CA GLY A 317 22.19 -6.63 11.19
C GLY A 317 22.37 -6.44 12.69
N ALA A 318 23.43 -6.98 13.29
CA ALA A 318 23.74 -6.76 14.70
C ALA A 318 24.14 -5.31 15.00
N GLU A 319 24.99 -4.70 14.16
CA GLU A 319 25.40 -3.31 14.28
C GLU A 319 24.22 -2.36 14.06
N THR A 320 23.38 -2.63 13.05
CA THR A 320 22.18 -1.83 12.77
C THR A 320 21.19 -1.88 13.93
N LEU A 321 20.92 -3.07 14.49
CA LEU A 321 20.06 -3.22 15.66
C LEU A 321 20.62 -2.45 16.86
N GLY A 322 21.94 -2.51 17.09
CA GLY A 322 22.63 -1.71 18.12
C GLY A 322 22.47 -0.21 17.91
N CYS A 323 22.61 0.25 16.67
CA CYS A 323 22.39 1.65 16.29
C CYS A 323 20.95 2.09 16.59
N ILE A 324 19.94 1.36 16.09
CA ILE A 324 18.52 1.67 16.28
C ILE A 324 18.16 1.70 17.77
N THR A 325 18.66 0.75 18.57
CA THR A 325 18.41 0.74 20.02
C THR A 325 19.03 1.92 20.73
N SER A 326 20.14 2.47 20.21
CA SER A 326 20.75 3.70 20.75
C SER A 326 19.94 4.95 20.43
N CYS A 327 19.10 4.92 19.38
CA CYS A 327 18.20 6.00 18.99
C CYS A 327 16.90 6.04 19.81
N ALA A 328 16.72 5.19 20.82
CA ALA A 328 15.52 5.18 21.64
C ALA A 328 15.29 6.55 22.29
N GLY A 329 14.11 7.14 22.07
CA GLY A 329 13.77 8.49 22.54
C GLY A 329 14.35 9.64 21.71
N GLN A 330 15.04 9.35 20.59
CA GLN A 330 15.54 10.35 19.64
C GLN A 330 14.61 10.49 18.43
N SER A 331 14.98 11.39 17.49
CA SER A 331 14.24 11.68 16.28
C SER A 331 14.20 10.49 15.29
N ALA A 332 13.27 10.52 14.34
CA ALA A 332 13.21 9.59 13.22
C ALA A 332 14.51 9.62 12.39
N GLU A 333 15.17 10.78 12.28
CA GLU A 333 16.45 10.99 11.61
C GLU A 333 17.54 10.03 12.12
N CYS A 334 17.64 9.82 13.44
CA CYS A 334 18.61 8.88 14.03
C CYS A 334 18.40 7.47 13.49
N ARG A 335 17.16 7.00 13.46
CA ARG A 335 16.82 5.66 12.94
C ARG A 335 17.04 5.55 11.43
N GLY A 336 16.68 6.60 10.68
CA GLY A 336 16.91 6.68 9.24
C GLY A 336 18.37 6.50 8.87
N LYS A 337 19.28 7.19 9.58
CA LYS A 337 20.74 7.02 9.40
C LYS A 337 21.20 5.59 9.67
N CYS A 338 20.72 4.96 10.76
CA CYS A 338 21.06 3.56 11.04
C CYS A 338 20.64 2.62 9.91
N LEU A 339 19.48 2.88 9.29
CA LEU A 339 18.95 2.05 8.20
C LEU A 339 19.69 2.28 6.88
N THR A 340 20.09 3.50 6.57
CA THR A 340 20.90 3.80 5.39
C THR A 340 22.36 3.37 5.54
N ASP A 341 22.87 3.24 6.75
CA ASP A 341 24.22 2.69 7.02
C ASP A 341 24.26 1.14 6.97
N ALA A 342 23.10 0.49 6.96
CA ALA A 342 22.97 -0.97 7.00
C ALA A 342 23.37 -1.64 5.68
N CYS A 343 23.65 -2.95 5.72
CA CYS A 343 23.75 -3.78 4.52
C CYS A 343 22.43 -3.84 3.75
N PRO A 344 22.42 -4.03 2.42
CA PRO A 344 21.20 -3.98 1.57
C PRO A 344 20.04 -4.87 2.02
N ASN A 345 20.32 -6.01 2.64
CA ASN A 345 19.32 -7.00 3.08
C ASN A 345 18.85 -6.78 4.54
N VAL A 346 19.46 -5.88 5.28
CA VAL A 346 19.18 -5.67 6.71
C VAL A 346 17.89 -4.88 6.96
N PRO A 347 17.60 -3.76 6.26
CA PRO A 347 16.42 -2.94 6.56
C PRO A 347 15.12 -3.76 6.49
N MET A 348 14.99 -4.67 5.53
CA MET A 348 13.77 -5.45 5.35
C MET A 348 13.60 -6.55 6.41
N LYS A 349 14.66 -6.99 7.10
CA LYS A 349 14.62 -7.97 8.20
C LYS A 349 14.21 -7.37 9.55
N LEU A 350 14.23 -6.05 9.67
CA LEU A 350 13.79 -5.38 10.90
C LEU A 350 12.28 -5.47 11.11
N ALA A 351 11.47 -5.39 10.06
CA ALA A 351 10.02 -5.44 10.17
C ALA A 351 9.51 -6.77 10.75
N PRO A 352 9.93 -7.96 10.28
CA PRO A 352 9.58 -9.24 10.90
C PRO A 352 9.99 -9.35 12.37
N PHE A 353 11.16 -8.82 12.72
CA PHE A 353 11.63 -8.83 14.10
C PHE A 353 10.79 -7.91 15.00
N ALA A 354 10.52 -6.68 14.56
CA ALA A 354 9.66 -5.74 15.26
C ALA A 354 8.23 -6.30 15.43
N GLN A 355 7.70 -6.94 14.37
CA GLN A 355 6.40 -7.60 14.40
C GLN A 355 6.34 -8.71 15.43
N CYS A 356 7.36 -9.58 15.47
CA CYS A 356 7.43 -10.65 16.47
C CYS A 356 7.42 -10.09 17.89
N ILE A 357 8.18 -9.02 18.16
CA ILE A 357 8.20 -8.37 19.47
C ILE A 357 6.81 -7.82 19.82
N SER A 358 6.17 -7.13 18.91
CA SER A 358 4.85 -6.55 19.12
C SER A 358 3.78 -7.61 19.43
N ASP A 359 3.85 -8.75 18.76
CA ASP A 359 2.86 -9.81 18.92
C ASP A 359 3.05 -10.63 20.20
N ASN A 360 4.30 -10.85 20.60
CA ASN A 360 4.61 -11.83 21.63
C ASN A 360 5.19 -11.21 22.92
N CYS A 361 5.79 -10.00 22.86
CA CYS A 361 6.58 -9.46 23.93
C CYS A 361 6.13 -8.06 24.40
N PRO A 362 4.91 -7.93 24.96
CA PRO A 362 4.34 -6.61 25.34
C PRO A 362 5.17 -5.84 26.37
N ALA A 363 5.96 -6.52 27.20
CA ALA A 363 6.87 -5.86 28.14
C ALA A 363 7.94 -5.00 27.42
N CYS A 364 8.28 -5.33 26.18
CA CYS A 364 9.27 -4.58 25.40
C CYS A 364 8.81 -3.17 25.02
N ALA A 365 7.49 -2.96 24.92
CA ALA A 365 6.93 -1.63 24.66
C ALA A 365 7.16 -0.66 25.85
N GLN A 366 7.30 -1.18 27.07
CA GLN A 366 7.53 -0.38 28.27
C GLN A 366 9.03 -0.15 28.51
N ASP A 367 9.83 -1.19 28.43
CA ASP A 367 11.28 -1.14 28.58
C ASP A 367 11.94 -2.26 27.75
N SER A 368 12.54 -1.88 26.62
CA SER A 368 13.23 -2.80 25.72
C SER A 368 14.48 -3.45 26.32
N LYS A 369 14.98 -2.96 27.44
CA LYS A 369 16.16 -3.47 28.16
C LYS A 369 15.79 -4.29 29.40
N SER A 370 14.51 -4.38 29.74
CA SER A 370 14.07 -5.17 30.90
C SER A 370 14.40 -6.65 30.74
N THR A 371 14.57 -7.36 31.87
CA THR A 371 14.77 -8.81 31.88
C THR A 371 13.58 -9.53 31.25
N ASP A 372 12.36 -9.03 31.47
CA ASP A 372 11.13 -9.62 30.91
C ASP A 372 11.09 -9.49 29.39
N CYS A 373 11.47 -8.32 28.83
CA CYS A 373 11.59 -8.13 27.39
C CYS A 373 12.64 -9.07 26.78
N THR A 374 13.86 -9.04 27.30
CA THR A 374 14.97 -9.81 26.74
C THR A 374 14.74 -11.31 26.84
N SER A 375 14.13 -11.79 27.93
CA SER A 375 13.75 -13.20 28.08
C SER A 375 12.63 -13.61 27.11
N CYS A 376 11.63 -12.73 26.90
CA CYS A 376 10.57 -12.96 25.94
C CYS A 376 11.11 -13.01 24.50
N VAL A 377 11.97 -12.07 24.11
CA VAL A 377 12.60 -12.07 22.77
C VAL A 377 13.39 -13.34 22.55
N ALA A 378 14.16 -13.80 23.54
CA ALA A 378 14.91 -15.06 23.45
C ALA A 378 14.01 -16.30 23.34
N ALA A 379 12.84 -16.30 23.97
CA ALA A 379 11.91 -17.42 23.95
C ALA A 379 11.00 -17.43 22.70
N SER A 380 10.46 -16.29 22.33
CA SER A 380 9.38 -16.18 21.32
C SER A 380 9.87 -15.67 19.96
N CYS A 381 10.92 -14.84 19.93
CA CYS A 381 11.39 -14.16 18.71
C CYS A 381 12.82 -14.57 18.30
N ALA A 382 13.34 -15.70 18.83
CA ALA A 382 14.71 -16.15 18.58
C ALA A 382 15.04 -16.32 17.09
N SER A 383 14.09 -16.80 16.27
CA SER A 383 14.30 -16.98 14.83
C SER A 383 14.46 -15.64 14.12
N ALA A 384 13.52 -14.71 14.30
CA ALA A 384 13.57 -13.40 13.68
C ALA A 384 14.78 -12.58 14.16
N TYR A 385 15.12 -12.67 15.44
CA TYR A 385 16.32 -12.05 15.99
C TYR A 385 17.59 -12.59 15.34
N LYS A 386 17.70 -13.92 15.20
CA LYS A 386 18.84 -14.58 14.56
C LYS A 386 18.93 -14.21 13.07
N ASP A 387 17.81 -14.21 12.36
CA ASP A 387 17.76 -13.87 10.95
C ASP A 387 18.24 -12.43 10.70
N LEU A 388 17.80 -11.49 11.54
CA LEU A 388 18.28 -10.12 11.52
C LEU A 388 19.77 -10.03 11.87
N THR A 389 20.18 -10.54 13.03
CA THR A 389 21.54 -10.31 13.57
C THR A 389 22.63 -11.08 12.83
N SER A 390 22.29 -12.13 12.08
CA SER A 390 23.22 -12.86 11.22
C SER A 390 23.37 -12.25 9.82
N ALA A 391 22.56 -11.26 9.47
CA ALA A 391 22.64 -10.62 8.16
C ALA A 391 23.92 -9.78 8.05
N THR A 392 24.66 -10.04 6.97
CA THR A 392 25.95 -9.37 6.64
C THR A 392 25.92 -8.88 5.20
N CYS A 393 26.82 -7.97 4.87
CA CYS A 393 27.06 -7.53 3.49
C CYS A 393 27.87 -8.63 2.77
N ASN A 394 27.21 -9.51 2.07
CA ASN A 394 27.85 -10.52 1.21
C ASN A 394 27.74 -10.13 -0.27
#